data_20a8cb45832d380177a37b2f8b0fe0c1
#
_entry.id   20a8cb45832d380177a37b2f8b0fe0c1
#
_cell.length_a   1.000
_cell.length_b   1.000
_cell.length_c   1.000
_cell.angle_alpha   90.00
_cell.angle_beta   90.00
_cell.angle_gamma   90.00
#
_symmetry.space_group_name_H-M   'P 1'
#
loop_
_entity.id
_entity.type
_entity.pdbx_description
1 polymer ?
#
loop_
_entity_poly.entity_id
_entity_poly.type
_entity_poly.pdbx_seq_one_letter_code
_entity_poly.pdbx_strand_id
1 'polypeptide(L)'
;MSEKLKILSHLTEEHTYARHAILIDPADQTPDVAAKRCLAAINAGSSMILIGGSSDTDTNNVDSTVIAIKEMLELVTWAKTQDSMDSEDISIPIVLFPQGATALSSSADAVTFMMLMNSTSSRYLIEEQVDGAPHIKRSKIEPLPMGYLVCAPGGKVGEVGKAKLIQKDETKRIQAYALTAEYYGFKLLYLEAGSGADEPVSPELIKSAREACELTIIVGGGIRDGQTAKKAVAAGADWIITGNLAEEYDDSDELQRVLTQFIDEMNS
;
A
#
# COMPACT_ATOMS: atom_id res chain seq x y z
N MET A 1 -14.06 -16.61 20.08
CA MET A 1 -12.98 -16.52 19.09
C MET A 1 -13.36 -15.38 18.18
N SER A 2 -12.65 -14.25 18.23
CA SER A 2 -12.86 -13.14 17.29
C SER A 2 -12.61 -13.69 15.88
N GLU A 3 -13.56 -13.48 14.99
CA GLU A 3 -13.41 -13.83 13.58
C GLU A 3 -12.27 -12.96 13.01
N LYS A 4 -11.18 -13.60 12.55
CA LYS A 4 -10.03 -12.85 12.02
C LYS A 4 -10.52 -12.01 10.86
N LEU A 5 -10.28 -10.70 10.91
CA LEU A 5 -10.64 -9.78 9.84
C LEU A 5 -10.11 -10.33 8.50
N LYS A 6 -10.98 -10.46 7.51
CA LYS A 6 -10.56 -10.81 6.15
C LYS A 6 -10.08 -9.54 5.47
N ILE A 7 -8.77 -9.38 5.41
CA ILE A 7 -8.14 -8.14 4.93
C ILE A 7 -8.55 -7.84 3.49
N LEU A 8 -8.59 -8.85 2.61
CA LEU A 8 -9.04 -8.65 1.23
C LEU A 8 -10.47 -8.09 1.18
N SER A 9 -11.38 -8.62 1.98
CA SER A 9 -12.77 -8.13 2.03
C SER A 9 -12.80 -6.68 2.52
N HIS A 10 -12.01 -6.33 3.55
CA HIS A 10 -11.89 -4.96 4.03
C HIS A 10 -11.33 -4.01 2.95
N LEU A 11 -10.32 -4.43 2.18
CA LEU A 11 -9.75 -3.60 1.13
C LEU A 11 -10.70 -3.36 -0.05
N THR A 12 -11.55 -4.34 -0.36
CA THR A 12 -12.48 -4.31 -1.50
C THR A 12 -13.89 -3.85 -1.13
N GLU A 13 -14.13 -3.52 0.14
CA GLU A 13 -15.41 -2.96 0.58
C GLU A 13 -15.64 -1.60 -0.07
N GLU A 14 -16.85 -1.39 -0.59
CA GLU A 14 -17.24 -0.12 -1.18
C GLU A 14 -17.38 0.96 -0.10
N HIS A 15 -16.76 2.10 -0.33
CA HIS A 15 -16.86 3.29 0.49
C HIS A 15 -17.30 4.48 -0.33
N THR A 16 -17.94 5.45 0.32
CA THR A 16 -18.34 6.72 -0.30
C THR A 16 -17.17 7.71 -0.47
N TYR A 17 -16.01 7.35 0.07
CA TYR A 17 -14.77 8.15 0.06
C TYR A 17 -13.57 7.25 -0.20
N ALA A 18 -12.52 7.81 -0.76
CA ALA A 18 -11.27 7.08 -0.95
C ALA A 18 -10.52 6.92 0.38
N ARG A 19 -9.84 5.81 0.54
CA ARG A 19 -9.09 5.49 1.75
C ARG A 19 -7.60 5.78 1.56
N HIS A 20 -6.94 6.04 2.67
CA HIS A 20 -5.51 6.31 2.72
C HIS A 20 -4.76 5.19 3.44
N ALA A 21 -3.59 4.82 2.91
CA ALA A 21 -2.64 3.97 3.59
C ALA A 21 -1.24 4.62 3.60
N ILE A 22 -0.55 4.44 4.72
CA ILE A 22 0.86 4.82 4.84
C ILE A 22 1.75 3.64 4.42
N LEU A 23 2.78 3.90 3.63
CA LEU A 23 3.85 2.95 3.31
C LEU A 23 5.08 3.31 4.15
N ILE A 24 5.60 2.32 4.86
CA ILE A 24 6.81 2.41 5.66
C ILE A 24 7.90 1.54 5.01
N ASP A 25 9.04 2.16 4.70
CA ASP A 25 10.22 1.41 4.24
C ASP A 25 11.11 1.05 5.45
N PRO A 26 11.26 -0.25 5.79
CA PRO A 26 12.08 -0.68 6.91
C PRO A 26 13.58 -0.45 6.73
N ALA A 27 14.03 -0.20 5.50
CA ALA A 27 15.44 0.08 5.23
C ALA A 27 15.83 1.53 5.55
N ASP A 28 14.86 2.46 5.51
CA ASP A 28 15.11 3.90 5.62
C ASP A 28 14.89 4.46 7.03
N GLN A 29 14.43 3.62 7.98
CA GLN A 29 14.14 4.08 9.34
C GLN A 29 14.23 2.97 10.38
N THR A 30 14.41 3.36 11.66
CA THR A 30 14.36 2.41 12.77
C THR A 30 12.93 1.97 13.08
N PRO A 31 12.72 0.77 13.68
CA PRO A 31 11.40 0.30 14.10
C PRO A 31 10.62 1.29 14.98
N ASP A 32 11.31 1.98 15.91
CA ASP A 32 10.67 2.97 16.80
C ASP A 32 10.16 4.21 16.04
N VAL A 33 10.93 4.67 15.04
CA VAL A 33 10.50 5.78 14.16
C VAL A 33 9.33 5.36 13.31
N ALA A 34 9.38 4.15 12.74
CA ALA A 34 8.28 3.57 11.98
C ALA A 34 6.98 3.50 12.78
N ALA A 35 7.05 3.00 14.04
CA ALA A 35 5.89 2.90 14.92
C ALA A 35 5.26 4.29 15.21
N LYS A 36 6.09 5.32 15.49
CA LYS A 36 5.60 6.69 15.72
C LYS A 36 4.94 7.28 14.48
N ARG A 37 5.53 7.10 13.29
CA ARG A 37 4.94 7.55 12.01
C ARG A 37 3.62 6.86 11.71
N CYS A 38 3.53 5.55 11.99
CA CYS A 38 2.27 4.80 11.86
C CYS A 38 1.20 5.34 12.80
N LEU A 39 1.54 5.64 14.06
CA LEU A 39 0.58 6.21 15.01
C LEU A 39 0.06 7.56 14.53
N ALA A 40 0.93 8.45 14.07
CA ALA A 40 0.55 9.74 13.52
C ALA A 40 -0.40 9.58 12.31
N ALA A 41 -0.08 8.64 11.41
CA ALA A 41 -0.90 8.36 10.24
C ALA A 41 -2.29 7.79 10.60
N ILE A 42 -2.36 6.88 11.56
CA ILE A 42 -3.63 6.31 12.03
C ILE A 42 -4.50 7.38 12.68
N ASN A 43 -3.90 8.22 13.53
CA ASN A 43 -4.61 9.33 14.16
C ASN A 43 -5.09 10.38 13.15
N ALA A 44 -4.41 10.48 12.00
CA ALA A 44 -4.82 11.33 10.88
C ALA A 44 -5.92 10.73 10.00
N GLY A 45 -6.26 9.43 10.16
CA GLY A 45 -7.30 8.75 9.38
C GLY A 45 -6.80 7.72 8.38
N SER A 46 -5.51 7.37 8.41
CA SER A 46 -5.02 6.22 7.62
C SER A 46 -5.64 4.92 8.12
N SER A 47 -6.11 4.08 7.21
CA SER A 47 -6.85 2.86 7.53
C SER A 47 -6.12 1.56 7.16
N MET A 48 -4.85 1.66 6.74
CA MET A 48 -3.96 0.53 6.48
C MET A 48 -2.50 0.98 6.60
N ILE A 49 -1.64 0.07 7.04
CA ILE A 49 -0.19 0.23 7.04
C ILE A 49 0.40 -0.75 6.03
N LEU A 50 1.17 -0.26 5.07
CA LEU A 50 2.01 -1.07 4.18
C LEU A 50 3.45 -1.07 4.68
N ILE A 51 4.09 -2.24 4.69
CA ILE A 51 5.49 -2.40 5.10
C ILE A 51 6.29 -2.98 3.95
N GLY A 52 7.23 -2.22 3.43
CA GLY A 52 8.11 -2.67 2.35
C GLY A 52 8.84 -1.53 1.66
N GLY A 53 9.79 -1.90 0.81
CA GLY A 53 10.61 -0.97 0.02
C GLY A 53 11.08 -1.64 -1.26
N SER A 54 11.65 -0.84 -2.16
CA SER A 54 12.12 -1.31 -3.47
C SER A 54 13.46 -2.05 -3.41
N SER A 55 14.21 -1.90 -2.32
CA SER A 55 15.52 -2.55 -2.10
C SER A 55 15.88 -2.56 -0.61
N ASP A 56 16.91 -3.33 -0.28
CA ASP A 56 17.56 -3.34 1.05
C ASP A 56 16.63 -3.78 2.20
N THR A 57 15.46 -4.34 1.88
CA THR A 57 14.56 -4.98 2.84
C THR A 57 14.83 -6.48 2.91
N ASP A 58 14.86 -7.01 4.12
CA ASP A 58 14.99 -8.43 4.42
C ASP A 58 14.00 -8.85 5.53
N THR A 59 13.94 -10.16 5.81
CA THR A 59 13.07 -10.67 6.87
C THR A 59 13.32 -10.01 8.23
N ASN A 60 14.57 -9.65 8.57
CA ASN A 60 14.91 -9.14 9.91
C ASN A 60 14.41 -7.71 10.10
N ASN A 61 14.72 -6.79 9.13
CA ASN A 61 14.28 -5.40 9.26
C ASN A 61 12.76 -5.27 9.10
N VAL A 62 12.15 -6.07 8.22
CA VAL A 62 10.69 -6.13 8.06
C VAL A 62 10.01 -6.65 9.34
N ASP A 63 10.48 -7.78 9.90
CA ASP A 63 9.86 -8.39 11.08
C ASP A 63 9.99 -7.47 12.32
N SER A 64 11.17 -6.90 12.57
CA SER A 64 11.35 -5.97 13.67
C SER A 64 10.47 -4.73 13.56
N THR A 65 10.26 -4.20 12.35
CA THR A 65 9.36 -3.07 12.11
C THR A 65 7.90 -3.44 12.34
N VAL A 66 7.45 -4.59 11.83
CA VAL A 66 6.09 -5.09 12.06
C VAL A 66 5.80 -5.30 13.54
N ILE A 67 6.75 -5.90 14.28
CA ILE A 67 6.61 -6.14 15.73
C ILE A 67 6.48 -4.82 16.47
N ALA A 68 7.37 -3.85 16.24
CA ALA A 68 7.33 -2.56 16.91
C ALA A 68 6.00 -1.81 16.66
N ILE A 69 5.48 -1.86 15.44
CA ILE A 69 4.19 -1.25 15.10
C ILE A 69 3.05 -1.98 15.85
N LYS A 70 3.04 -3.31 15.90
CA LYS A 70 2.02 -4.07 16.64
C LYS A 70 2.04 -3.77 18.13
N GLU A 71 3.21 -3.75 18.76
CA GLU A 71 3.36 -3.40 20.17
C GLU A 71 2.82 -2.00 20.46
N MET A 72 3.09 -1.04 19.59
CA MET A 72 2.54 0.31 19.71
C MET A 72 1.00 0.30 19.59
N LEU A 73 0.44 -0.40 18.60
CA LEU A 73 -1.02 -0.49 18.41
C LEU A 73 -1.72 -1.14 19.62
N GLU A 74 -1.13 -2.20 20.20
CA GLU A 74 -1.63 -2.87 21.39
C GLU A 74 -1.64 -1.89 22.59
N LEU A 75 -0.56 -1.12 22.79
CA LEU A 75 -0.48 -0.12 23.86
C LEU A 75 -1.54 0.97 23.71
N VAL A 76 -1.76 1.47 22.48
CA VAL A 76 -2.79 2.49 22.22
C VAL A 76 -4.20 1.94 22.46
N THR A 77 -4.46 0.71 21.99
CA THR A 77 -5.75 0.05 22.23
C THR A 77 -5.99 -0.15 23.73
N TRP A 78 -4.97 -0.63 24.45
CA TRP A 78 -5.05 -0.80 25.90
C TRP A 78 -5.33 0.54 26.63
N ALA A 79 -4.62 1.63 26.26
CA ALA A 79 -4.84 2.93 26.86
C ALA A 79 -6.29 3.42 26.65
N LYS A 80 -6.82 3.28 25.43
CA LYS A 80 -8.22 3.66 25.12
C LYS A 80 -9.25 2.86 25.92
N THR A 81 -9.00 1.57 26.20
CA THR A 81 -9.91 0.76 27.03
C THR A 81 -9.96 1.21 28.49
N GLN A 82 -8.95 1.94 28.99
CA GLN A 82 -8.97 2.52 30.34
C GLN A 82 -9.85 3.79 30.42
N ASP A 83 -9.97 4.53 29.31
CA ASP A 83 -10.67 5.82 29.28
C ASP A 83 -12.16 5.71 28.89
N SER A 84 -12.57 4.64 28.18
CA SER A 84 -13.97 4.45 27.78
C SER A 84 -14.37 2.98 27.71
N MET A 85 -15.59 2.66 28.21
CA MET A 85 -16.16 1.31 28.13
C MET A 85 -16.63 0.90 26.71
N ASP A 86 -16.67 1.84 25.75
CA ASP A 86 -17.19 1.67 24.40
C ASP A 86 -16.09 1.91 23.33
N SER A 87 -14.84 1.48 23.58
CA SER A 87 -13.81 1.58 22.56
C SER A 87 -14.04 0.51 21.47
N GLU A 88 -14.40 0.95 20.26
CA GLU A 88 -14.33 0.09 19.07
C GLU A 88 -12.89 -0.39 18.88
N ASP A 89 -12.75 -1.69 18.60
CA ASP A 89 -11.45 -2.32 18.38
C ASP A 89 -10.86 -1.77 17.07
N ILE A 90 -9.88 -0.86 17.16
CA ILE A 90 -9.22 -0.28 15.99
C ILE A 90 -8.30 -1.33 15.40
N SER A 91 -8.85 -2.18 14.55
CA SER A 91 -8.09 -3.17 13.80
C SER A 91 -7.54 -2.56 12.51
N ILE A 92 -6.40 -1.89 12.59
CA ILE A 92 -5.67 -1.40 11.40
C ILE A 92 -4.79 -2.53 10.85
N PRO A 93 -5.03 -3.01 9.62
CA PRO A 93 -4.25 -4.09 9.06
C PRO A 93 -2.82 -3.65 8.73
N ILE A 94 -1.84 -4.49 9.09
CA ILE A 94 -0.44 -4.37 8.69
C ILE A 94 -0.18 -5.34 7.54
N VAL A 95 0.05 -4.79 6.37
CA VAL A 95 0.16 -5.54 5.12
C VAL A 95 1.58 -5.43 4.56
N LEU A 96 2.22 -6.56 4.29
CA LEU A 96 3.51 -6.56 3.64
C LEU A 96 3.39 -6.11 2.18
N PHE A 97 4.32 -5.24 1.76
CA PHE A 97 4.52 -4.80 0.38
C PHE A 97 5.95 -5.14 -0.04
N PRO A 98 6.28 -6.45 -0.19
CA PRO A 98 7.65 -6.92 -0.25
C PRO A 98 8.29 -6.70 -1.62
N GLN A 99 9.59 -6.43 -1.63
CA GLN A 99 10.39 -6.47 -2.87
C GLN A 99 10.53 -7.89 -3.46
N GLY A 100 10.31 -8.93 -2.64
CA GLY A 100 10.42 -10.34 -3.03
C GLY A 100 10.27 -11.28 -1.84
N ALA A 101 10.46 -12.58 -2.08
CA ALA A 101 10.25 -13.65 -1.11
C ALA A 101 11.16 -13.58 0.14
N THR A 102 12.28 -12.85 0.06
CA THR A 102 13.24 -12.66 1.16
C THR A 102 12.82 -11.58 2.17
N ALA A 103 11.77 -10.82 1.88
CA ALA A 103 11.27 -9.71 2.71
C ALA A 103 9.89 -10.02 3.32
N LEU A 104 9.70 -11.24 3.82
CA LEU A 104 8.44 -11.69 4.41
C LEU A 104 8.58 -11.85 5.93
N SER A 105 7.60 -11.33 6.67
CA SER A 105 7.42 -11.51 8.12
C SER A 105 6.17 -12.32 8.40
N SER A 106 6.25 -13.27 9.34
CA SER A 106 5.09 -14.00 9.84
C SER A 106 4.26 -13.23 10.85
N SER A 107 4.74 -12.08 11.29
CA SER A 107 4.06 -11.20 12.26
C SER A 107 3.02 -10.27 11.61
N ALA A 108 3.03 -10.11 10.28
CA ALA A 108 2.05 -9.29 9.56
C ALA A 108 0.67 -9.97 9.45
N ASP A 109 -0.34 -9.21 9.07
CA ASP A 109 -1.71 -9.72 8.91
C ASP A 109 -1.96 -10.24 7.50
N ALA A 110 -1.39 -9.57 6.49
CA ALA A 110 -1.51 -9.94 5.09
C ALA A 110 -0.24 -9.59 4.29
N VAL A 111 -0.21 -10.01 3.04
CA VAL A 111 0.84 -9.68 2.07
C VAL A 111 0.22 -9.38 0.72
N THR A 112 0.66 -8.31 0.07
CA THR A 112 0.34 -8.06 -1.34
C THR A 112 0.96 -9.16 -2.19
N PHE A 113 0.15 -10.15 -2.58
CA PHE A 113 0.57 -11.22 -3.47
C PHE A 113 0.48 -10.73 -4.90
N MET A 114 1.40 -9.81 -5.24
CA MET A 114 1.33 -9.01 -6.45
C MET A 114 2.11 -9.62 -7.61
N MET A 115 1.54 -9.51 -8.81
CA MET A 115 2.22 -9.79 -10.08
C MET A 115 2.61 -8.45 -10.72
N LEU A 116 3.89 -8.18 -10.94
CA LEU A 116 4.33 -7.01 -11.73
C LEU A 116 4.07 -7.28 -13.21
N MET A 117 2.84 -7.02 -13.64
CA MET A 117 2.29 -7.48 -14.93
C MET A 117 3.02 -6.91 -16.15
N ASN A 118 3.64 -5.73 -16.03
CA ASN A 118 4.42 -5.13 -17.10
C ASN A 118 5.94 -5.29 -16.93
N SER A 119 6.38 -6.24 -16.07
CA SER A 119 7.79 -6.63 -16.02
C SER A 119 8.21 -7.40 -17.26
N THR A 120 9.47 -7.23 -17.64
CA THR A 120 10.14 -8.05 -18.69
C THR A 120 10.89 -9.24 -18.10
N SER A 121 10.81 -9.46 -16.80
CA SER A 121 11.49 -10.52 -16.07
C SER A 121 10.48 -11.48 -15.44
N SER A 122 10.63 -12.79 -15.70
CA SER A 122 9.82 -13.84 -15.05
C SER A 122 9.91 -13.79 -13.54
N ARG A 123 11.04 -13.32 -12.99
CA ARG A 123 11.24 -13.14 -11.56
C ARG A 123 10.09 -12.38 -10.91
N TYR A 124 9.74 -11.21 -11.43
CA TYR A 124 8.71 -10.34 -10.85
C TYR A 124 7.28 -10.65 -11.35
N LEU A 125 7.19 -11.46 -12.43
CA LEU A 125 5.91 -11.97 -12.91
C LEU A 125 5.40 -13.12 -12.05
N ILE A 126 6.29 -14.08 -11.66
CA ILE A 126 5.83 -15.31 -11.00
C ILE A 126 6.85 -15.97 -10.06
N GLU A 127 8.17 -15.81 -10.25
CA GLU A 127 9.15 -16.61 -9.51
C GLU A 127 9.21 -16.20 -8.03
N GLU A 128 9.18 -14.90 -7.72
CA GLU A 128 9.13 -14.41 -6.32
C GLU A 128 7.86 -14.90 -5.60
N GLN A 129 6.74 -14.99 -6.29
CA GLN A 129 5.49 -15.51 -5.73
C GLN A 129 5.59 -17.03 -5.46
N VAL A 130 6.22 -17.78 -6.36
CA VAL A 130 6.47 -19.22 -6.18
C VAL A 130 7.37 -19.46 -4.98
N ASP A 131 8.45 -18.68 -4.84
CA ASP A 131 9.40 -18.81 -3.74
C ASP A 131 8.76 -18.39 -2.38
N GLY A 132 7.93 -17.35 -2.37
CA GLY A 132 7.26 -16.85 -1.16
C GLY A 132 6.07 -17.68 -0.70
N ALA A 133 5.34 -18.34 -1.61
CA ALA A 133 4.07 -19.03 -1.30
C ALA A 133 4.17 -20.08 -0.17
N PRO A 134 5.23 -20.90 -0.06
CA PRO A 134 5.37 -21.85 1.05
C PRO A 134 5.50 -21.16 2.42
N HIS A 135 6.18 -20.01 2.49
CA HIS A 135 6.29 -19.20 3.71
C HIS A 135 4.93 -18.64 4.10
N ILE A 136 4.24 -17.98 3.17
CA ILE A 136 2.90 -17.40 3.37
C ILE A 136 1.93 -18.44 3.93
N LYS A 137 1.92 -19.65 3.34
CA LYS A 137 1.07 -20.75 3.81
C LYS A 137 1.39 -21.17 5.24
N ARG A 138 2.68 -21.30 5.61
CA ARG A 138 3.09 -21.71 6.98
C ARG A 138 2.77 -20.64 8.00
N SER A 139 2.99 -19.39 7.68
CA SER A 139 2.76 -18.23 8.56
C SER A 139 1.28 -17.88 8.72
N LYS A 140 0.41 -18.37 7.82
CA LYS A 140 -1.03 -18.08 7.81
C LYS A 140 -1.36 -16.58 7.65
N ILE A 141 -0.44 -15.80 7.10
CA ILE A 141 -0.73 -14.44 6.65
C ILE A 141 -1.64 -14.49 5.43
N GLU A 142 -2.56 -13.52 5.29
CA GLU A 142 -3.52 -13.51 4.19
C GLU A 142 -2.86 -13.04 2.89
N PRO A 143 -2.81 -13.86 1.81
CA PRO A 143 -2.35 -13.36 0.52
C PRO A 143 -3.44 -12.49 -0.13
N LEU A 144 -3.04 -11.32 -0.63
CA LEU A 144 -3.91 -10.37 -1.34
C LEU A 144 -3.55 -10.40 -2.84
N PRO A 145 -4.27 -11.19 -3.66
CA PRO A 145 -3.98 -11.29 -5.10
C PRO A 145 -4.16 -9.93 -5.78
N MET A 146 -3.08 -9.44 -6.43
CA MET A 146 -3.02 -8.08 -6.92
C MET A 146 -2.29 -8.02 -8.27
N GLY A 147 -2.88 -7.32 -9.26
CA GLY A 147 -2.15 -6.83 -10.41
C GLY A 147 -1.37 -5.57 -10.03
N TYR A 148 -0.09 -5.51 -10.40
CA TYR A 148 0.79 -4.38 -10.13
C TYR A 148 1.35 -3.84 -11.44
N LEU A 149 1.18 -2.55 -11.71
CA LEU A 149 1.57 -1.90 -12.94
C LEU A 149 2.42 -0.67 -12.64
N VAL A 150 3.59 -0.59 -13.22
CA VAL A 150 4.45 0.59 -13.12
C VAL A 150 4.22 1.50 -14.33
N CYS A 151 3.76 2.74 -14.04
CA CYS A 151 3.58 3.82 -15.01
C CYS A 151 4.81 4.72 -15.02
N ALA A 152 5.00 5.50 -16.08
CA ALA A 152 6.03 6.52 -16.11
C ALA A 152 5.77 7.61 -15.03
N PRO A 153 6.84 8.10 -14.35
CA PRO A 153 8.26 7.93 -14.65
C PRO A 153 8.89 6.61 -14.14
N GLY A 154 8.23 5.86 -13.25
CA GLY A 154 8.61 4.52 -12.82
C GLY A 154 9.55 4.43 -11.62
N GLY A 155 10.38 5.44 -11.40
CA GLY A 155 11.32 5.46 -10.29
C GLY A 155 12.16 4.18 -10.11
N LYS A 156 12.65 3.97 -8.89
CA LYS A 156 13.48 2.79 -8.54
C LYS A 156 12.77 1.46 -8.78
N VAL A 157 11.46 1.39 -8.52
CA VAL A 157 10.68 0.15 -8.73
C VAL A 157 10.59 -0.22 -10.20
N GLY A 158 10.52 0.76 -11.11
CA GLY A 158 10.54 0.52 -12.54
C GLY A 158 11.85 -0.10 -13.01
N GLU A 159 12.98 0.37 -12.47
CA GLU A 159 14.32 -0.14 -12.77
C GLU A 159 14.53 -1.54 -12.19
N VAL A 160 14.33 -1.71 -10.88
CA VAL A 160 14.51 -2.98 -10.16
C VAL A 160 13.56 -4.04 -10.75
N GLY A 161 12.30 -3.69 -10.92
CA GLY A 161 11.26 -4.57 -11.47
C GLY A 161 11.38 -4.84 -12.96
N LYS A 162 12.33 -4.19 -13.66
CA LYS A 162 12.49 -4.28 -15.13
C LYS A 162 11.16 -4.02 -15.86
N ALA A 163 10.42 -3.02 -15.40
CA ALA A 163 9.11 -2.73 -15.93
C ALA A 163 9.19 -2.04 -17.31
N LYS A 164 8.35 -2.49 -18.24
CA LYS A 164 8.05 -1.73 -19.45
C LYS A 164 7.02 -0.68 -19.10
N LEU A 165 7.50 0.51 -18.69
CA LEU A 165 6.66 1.58 -18.18
C LEU A 165 5.49 1.92 -19.10
N ILE A 166 4.30 2.12 -18.52
CA ILE A 166 3.12 2.61 -19.23
C ILE A 166 3.21 4.13 -19.31
N GLN A 167 3.27 4.67 -20.54
CA GLN A 167 3.36 6.11 -20.77
C GLN A 167 2.01 6.79 -20.56
N LYS A 168 2.01 8.10 -20.29
CA LYS A 168 0.79 8.89 -19.98
C LYS A 168 -0.30 8.81 -21.05
N ASP A 169 0.08 8.62 -22.32
CA ASP A 169 -0.81 8.53 -23.47
C ASP A 169 -1.23 7.09 -23.82
N GLU A 170 -0.67 6.07 -23.13
CA GLU A 170 -0.97 4.66 -23.39
C GLU A 170 -2.27 4.17 -22.71
N THR A 171 -3.36 4.94 -22.82
CA THR A 171 -4.65 4.65 -22.20
C THR A 171 -5.22 3.30 -22.58
N LYS A 172 -5.13 2.92 -23.87
CA LYS A 172 -5.58 1.60 -24.34
C LYS A 172 -4.76 0.44 -23.74
N ARG A 173 -3.50 0.70 -23.45
CA ARG A 173 -2.61 -0.31 -22.88
C ARG A 173 -2.94 -0.57 -21.42
N ILE A 174 -3.19 0.48 -20.62
CA ILE A 174 -3.58 0.29 -19.23
C ILE A 174 -4.95 -0.38 -19.12
N GLN A 175 -5.90 -0.06 -20.02
CA GLN A 175 -7.19 -0.77 -20.11
C GLN A 175 -7.00 -2.27 -20.34
N ALA A 176 -6.12 -2.64 -21.29
CA ALA A 176 -5.83 -4.05 -21.57
C ALA A 176 -5.22 -4.78 -20.37
N TYR A 177 -4.32 -4.13 -19.61
CA TYR A 177 -3.78 -4.70 -18.38
C TYR A 177 -4.83 -4.82 -17.27
N ALA A 178 -5.68 -3.81 -17.10
CA ALA A 178 -6.76 -3.84 -16.10
C ALA A 178 -7.73 -5.00 -16.36
N LEU A 179 -8.18 -5.18 -17.59
CA LEU A 179 -8.99 -6.33 -18.00
C LEU A 179 -8.25 -7.66 -17.79
N THR A 180 -6.96 -7.71 -18.11
CA THR A 180 -6.16 -8.93 -17.90
C THR A 180 -6.08 -9.29 -16.42
N ALA A 181 -5.88 -8.30 -15.53
CA ALA A 181 -5.88 -8.50 -14.09
C ALA A 181 -7.23 -9.05 -13.60
N GLU A 182 -8.32 -8.50 -14.10
CA GLU A 182 -9.67 -8.98 -13.79
C GLU A 182 -9.91 -10.41 -14.27
N TYR A 183 -9.47 -10.75 -15.49
CA TYR A 183 -9.61 -12.11 -16.04
C TYR A 183 -8.75 -13.15 -15.34
N TYR A 184 -7.62 -12.74 -14.74
CA TYR A 184 -6.86 -13.59 -13.81
C TYR A 184 -7.56 -13.79 -12.46
N GLY A 185 -8.65 -13.05 -12.19
CA GLY A 185 -9.41 -13.15 -10.95
C GLY A 185 -8.82 -12.34 -9.80
N PHE A 186 -7.90 -11.42 -10.09
CA PHE A 186 -7.41 -10.47 -9.09
C PHE A 186 -8.59 -9.62 -8.58
N LYS A 187 -8.43 -9.07 -7.38
CA LYS A 187 -9.43 -8.17 -6.77
C LYS A 187 -8.89 -6.75 -6.62
N LEU A 188 -7.56 -6.62 -6.69
CA LEU A 188 -6.84 -5.39 -6.50
C LEU A 188 -6.00 -5.09 -7.75
N LEU A 189 -5.93 -3.82 -8.13
CA LEU A 189 -5.04 -3.31 -9.16
C LEU A 189 -4.28 -2.12 -8.60
N TYR A 190 -2.95 -2.23 -8.51
CA TYR A 190 -2.09 -1.15 -8.05
C TYR A 190 -1.43 -0.45 -9.25
N LEU A 191 -1.61 0.86 -9.34
CA LEU A 191 -0.97 1.72 -10.31
C LEU A 191 0.12 2.54 -9.61
N GLU A 192 1.37 2.38 -10.04
CA GLU A 192 2.55 2.91 -9.39
C GLU A 192 3.32 3.85 -10.30
N ALA A 193 3.65 5.06 -9.82
CA ALA A 193 4.53 5.98 -10.53
C ALA A 193 6.01 5.87 -10.11
N GLY A 194 6.28 5.19 -8.99
CA GLY A 194 7.61 5.03 -8.38
C GLY A 194 7.76 5.84 -7.10
N SER A 195 8.43 5.24 -6.09
CA SER A 195 8.78 5.96 -4.87
C SER A 195 9.65 7.15 -5.20
N GLY A 196 9.33 8.32 -4.63
CA GLY A 196 10.04 9.57 -4.87
C GLY A 196 9.86 10.16 -6.28
N ALA A 197 8.95 9.62 -7.10
CA ALA A 197 8.69 10.16 -8.44
C ALA A 197 8.29 11.63 -8.39
N ASP A 198 8.76 12.40 -9.38
CA ASP A 198 8.40 13.83 -9.50
C ASP A 198 6.95 14.04 -9.94
N GLU A 199 6.37 13.04 -10.61
CA GLU A 199 5.01 13.08 -11.12
C GLU A 199 4.26 11.81 -10.73
N PRO A 200 2.99 11.92 -10.27
CA PRO A 200 2.15 10.78 -9.97
C PRO A 200 1.64 10.09 -11.24
N VAL A 201 0.97 8.94 -11.08
CA VAL A 201 0.21 8.32 -12.18
C VAL A 201 -0.80 9.32 -12.72
N SER A 202 -0.84 9.50 -14.06
CA SER A 202 -1.75 10.48 -14.66
C SER A 202 -3.22 10.12 -14.41
N PRO A 203 -4.09 11.13 -14.15
CA PRO A 203 -5.52 10.89 -13.97
C PRO A 203 -6.17 10.19 -15.18
N GLU A 204 -5.67 10.42 -16.39
CA GLU A 204 -6.16 9.78 -17.61
C GLU A 204 -5.92 8.26 -17.61
N LEU A 205 -4.76 7.81 -17.08
CA LEU A 205 -4.47 6.39 -16.93
C LEU A 205 -5.36 5.74 -15.86
N ILE A 206 -5.53 6.41 -14.71
CA ILE A 206 -6.39 5.93 -13.61
C ILE A 206 -7.83 5.79 -14.12
N LYS A 207 -8.36 6.83 -14.78
CA LYS A 207 -9.70 6.81 -15.37
C LYS A 207 -9.87 5.69 -16.39
N SER A 208 -8.86 5.51 -17.25
CA SER A 208 -8.89 4.46 -18.27
C SER A 208 -8.88 3.06 -17.67
N ALA A 209 -8.14 2.84 -16.57
CA ALA A 209 -8.18 1.58 -15.84
C ALA A 209 -9.55 1.34 -15.19
N ARG A 210 -10.12 2.37 -14.54
CA ARG A 210 -11.46 2.31 -13.91
C ARG A 210 -12.57 2.00 -14.91
N GLU A 211 -12.51 2.62 -16.10
CA GLU A 211 -13.49 2.35 -17.17
C GLU A 211 -13.43 0.92 -17.72
N ALA A 212 -12.31 0.23 -17.51
CA ALA A 212 -12.07 -1.10 -18.06
C ALA A 212 -12.36 -2.24 -17.08
N CYS A 213 -12.35 -2.02 -15.76
CA CYS A 213 -12.48 -3.10 -14.77
C CYS A 213 -13.19 -2.65 -13.49
N GLU A 214 -13.74 -3.63 -12.76
CA GLU A 214 -14.39 -3.44 -11.45
C GLU A 214 -13.44 -3.73 -10.26
N LEU A 215 -12.13 -3.78 -10.51
CA LEU A 215 -11.16 -4.04 -9.46
C LEU A 215 -11.03 -2.82 -8.53
N THR A 216 -10.69 -3.06 -7.26
CA THR A 216 -10.28 -1.99 -6.36
C THR A 216 -8.94 -1.40 -6.85
N ILE A 217 -8.94 -0.11 -7.19
CA ILE A 217 -7.77 0.59 -7.74
C ILE A 217 -7.02 1.29 -6.62
N ILE A 218 -5.75 0.91 -6.46
CA ILE A 218 -4.81 1.51 -5.52
C ILE A 218 -3.80 2.34 -6.32
N VAL A 219 -3.52 3.56 -5.87
CA VAL A 219 -2.59 4.47 -6.55
C VAL A 219 -1.51 4.94 -5.59
N GLY A 220 -0.25 4.82 -6.00
CA GLY A 220 0.91 5.28 -5.24
C GLY A 220 2.01 5.86 -6.12
N GLY A 221 3.00 6.45 -5.47
CA GLY A 221 4.15 7.10 -6.10
C GLY A 221 3.87 8.55 -6.53
N GLY A 222 4.73 9.47 -6.12
CA GLY A 222 4.70 10.87 -6.53
C GLY A 222 3.54 11.72 -5.98
N ILE A 223 2.72 11.19 -5.07
CA ILE A 223 1.60 11.93 -4.44
C ILE A 223 2.09 12.56 -3.14
N ARG A 224 2.19 13.90 -3.10
CA ARG A 224 2.76 14.64 -1.98
C ARG A 224 1.78 15.63 -1.33
N ASP A 225 0.62 15.86 -1.91
CA ASP A 225 -0.40 16.78 -1.42
C ASP A 225 -1.82 16.27 -1.67
N GLY A 226 -2.78 16.76 -0.87
CA GLY A 226 -4.18 16.35 -0.93
C GLY A 226 -4.86 16.72 -2.25
N GLN A 227 -4.45 17.80 -2.92
CA GLN A 227 -5.02 18.20 -4.21
C GLN A 227 -4.63 17.25 -5.33
N THR A 228 -3.39 16.74 -5.30
CA THR A 228 -2.93 15.69 -6.22
C THR A 228 -3.66 14.37 -5.95
N ALA A 229 -3.81 13.99 -4.67
CA ALA A 229 -4.59 12.83 -4.27
C ALA A 229 -6.06 12.94 -4.70
N LYS A 230 -6.69 14.11 -4.53
CA LYS A 230 -8.07 14.38 -4.97
C LYS A 230 -8.26 14.15 -6.47
N LYS A 231 -7.28 14.54 -7.31
CA LYS A 231 -7.34 14.27 -8.77
C LYS A 231 -7.31 12.78 -9.07
N ALA A 232 -6.50 12.00 -8.34
CA ALA A 232 -6.45 10.55 -8.49
C ALA A 232 -7.77 9.89 -8.07
N VAL A 233 -8.35 10.34 -6.95
CA VAL A 233 -9.67 9.88 -6.46
C VAL A 233 -10.78 10.22 -7.47
N ALA A 234 -10.83 11.45 -7.97
CA ALA A 234 -11.78 11.86 -8.99
C ALA A 234 -11.65 11.06 -10.30
N ALA A 235 -10.45 10.53 -10.57
CA ALA A 235 -10.20 9.65 -11.72
C ALA A 235 -10.57 8.18 -11.46
N GLY A 236 -10.92 7.79 -10.22
CA GLY A 236 -11.40 6.45 -9.87
C GLY A 236 -10.46 5.62 -8.99
N ALA A 237 -9.51 6.24 -8.29
CA ALA A 237 -8.74 5.56 -7.25
C ALA A 237 -9.59 5.32 -6.00
N ASP A 238 -9.58 4.09 -5.47
CA ASP A 238 -10.25 3.72 -4.21
C ASP A 238 -9.31 3.89 -3.00
N TRP A 239 -8.00 3.74 -3.24
CA TRP A 239 -6.96 3.89 -2.24
C TRP A 239 -5.82 4.77 -2.73
N ILE A 240 -5.34 5.64 -1.85
CA ILE A 240 -4.12 6.44 -2.06
C ILE A 240 -3.05 5.99 -1.09
N ILE A 241 -1.83 5.75 -1.61
CA ILE A 241 -0.68 5.35 -0.80
C ILE A 241 0.33 6.50 -0.77
N THR A 242 0.76 6.88 0.43
CA THR A 242 1.90 7.78 0.62
C THR A 242 3.00 7.09 1.42
N GLY A 243 4.25 7.28 1.00
CA GLY A 243 5.45 6.83 1.72
C GLY A 243 6.34 8.03 2.03
N ASN A 244 7.01 8.59 1.02
CA ASN A 244 7.98 9.67 1.19
C ASN A 244 7.44 10.90 1.92
N LEU A 245 6.15 11.21 1.81
CA LEU A 245 5.53 12.30 2.57
C LEU A 245 5.76 12.14 4.09
N ALA A 246 5.69 10.91 4.60
CA ALA A 246 5.91 10.65 6.03
C ALA A 246 7.39 10.76 6.44
N GLU A 247 8.31 10.61 5.50
CA GLU A 247 9.75 10.68 5.73
C GLU A 247 10.25 12.14 5.82
N GLU A 248 9.49 13.10 5.31
CA GLU A 248 9.81 14.53 5.34
C GLU A 248 9.65 15.15 6.74
N TYR A 249 9.00 14.44 7.68
CA TYR A 249 8.68 14.95 9.02
C TYR A 249 9.28 14.06 10.10
N ASP A 250 10.07 14.67 11.00
CA ASP A 250 10.62 14.02 12.19
C ASP A 250 9.66 14.15 13.40
N ASP A 251 8.88 15.22 13.45
CA ASP A 251 7.90 15.48 14.51
C ASP A 251 6.57 14.79 14.21
N SER A 252 6.14 13.89 15.10
CA SER A 252 4.92 13.09 14.93
C SER A 252 3.63 13.93 14.95
N ASP A 253 3.58 15.02 15.73
CA ASP A 253 2.41 15.89 15.81
C ASP A 253 2.29 16.73 14.52
N GLU A 254 3.42 17.15 13.96
CA GLU A 254 3.45 17.83 12.67
C GLU A 254 3.02 16.88 11.55
N LEU A 255 3.58 15.67 11.50
CA LEU A 255 3.18 14.65 10.54
C LEU A 255 1.69 14.35 10.61
N GLN A 256 1.14 14.18 11.82
CA GLN A 256 -0.30 13.95 12.00
C GLN A 256 -1.13 15.09 11.41
N ARG A 257 -0.76 16.36 11.69
CA ARG A 257 -1.48 17.53 11.14
C ARG A 257 -1.46 17.57 9.61
N VAL A 258 -0.28 17.30 9.02
CA VAL A 258 -0.12 17.28 7.56
C VAL A 258 -0.94 16.17 6.93
N LEU A 259 -0.90 14.96 7.49
CA LEU A 259 -1.69 13.83 6.96
C LEU A 259 -3.19 14.04 7.17
N THR A 260 -3.64 14.67 8.28
CA THR A 260 -5.04 15.02 8.46
C THR A 260 -5.51 15.98 7.36
N GLN A 261 -4.75 17.06 7.12
CA GLN A 261 -5.06 17.98 6.04
C GLN A 261 -5.06 17.28 4.67
N PHE A 262 -4.09 16.43 4.41
CA PHE A 262 -3.98 15.66 3.17
C PHE A 262 -5.24 14.80 2.92
N ILE A 263 -5.68 14.03 3.94
CA ILE A 263 -6.84 13.13 3.84
C ILE A 263 -8.15 13.93 3.69
N ASP A 264 -8.29 15.05 4.40
CA ASP A 264 -9.45 15.94 4.28
C ASP A 264 -9.54 16.55 2.88
N GLU A 265 -8.42 17.05 2.34
CA GLU A 265 -8.37 17.61 0.99
C GLU A 265 -8.62 16.54 -0.09
N MET A 266 -8.10 15.34 0.10
CA MET A 266 -8.29 14.20 -0.80
C MET A 266 -9.78 13.86 -0.98
N ASN A 267 -10.56 13.98 0.08
CA ASN A 267 -11.97 13.58 0.13
C ASN A 267 -12.96 14.77 0.10
N SER A 268 -12.47 15.99 -0.14
CA SER A 268 -13.27 17.23 -0.16
C SER A 268 -14.11 17.45 -1.41
#